data_4f2896226d35fad4c9cae97cd24e5aa8
#
_entry.id   4f2896226d35fad4c9cae97cd24e5aa8
#
_cell.length_a   1.000
_cell.length_b   1.000
_cell.length_c   1.000
_cell.angle_alpha   90.00
_cell.angle_beta   90.00
_cell.angle_gamma   90.00
#
_symmetry.space_group_name_H-M   'P 1'
#
loop_
_entity.id
_entity.type
_entity.pdbx_description
1 polymer ?
#
loop_
_entity_poly.entity_id
_entity_poly.type
_entity_poly.pdbx_seq_one_letter_code
_entity_poly.pdbx_strand_id
1 'polypeptide(L)'
;MNDSQKRIAAATAIATALAIPAEGIRQWAYYDPPGILTVCRGHTGPDIDPKKQYSIAECDQYLSDDMRQAISAVERCAPGLPAPVLAAFGDAVFNMGPTIACNQKKSTAARLLATGRIKEACEQLPRWDKASVAGMLVSLPGLTKRRNSEMQVCLQGVL
;
A
#
# COMPACT_ATOMS: atom_id res chain seq x y z
N MET A 1 22.97 -6.59 7.92
CA MET A 1 21.50 -6.67 7.74
C MET A 1 21.07 -8.12 7.97
N ASN A 2 20.19 -8.36 8.91
CA ASN A 2 19.65 -9.70 9.20
C ASN A 2 18.58 -10.09 8.16
N ASP A 3 18.12 -11.34 8.19
CA ASP A 3 17.18 -11.85 7.17
C ASP A 3 15.82 -11.15 7.19
N SER A 4 15.35 -10.76 8.39
CA SER A 4 14.11 -9.98 8.51
C SER A 4 14.24 -8.59 7.87
N GLN A 5 15.36 -7.93 8.06
CA GLN A 5 15.64 -6.63 7.43
C GLN A 5 15.75 -6.74 5.91
N LYS A 6 16.38 -7.80 5.40
CA LYS A 6 16.46 -8.08 3.96
C LYS A 6 15.08 -8.30 3.37
N ARG A 7 14.25 -9.09 4.05
CA ARG A 7 12.86 -9.39 3.65
C ARG A 7 12.01 -8.11 3.60
N ILE A 8 12.09 -7.27 4.61
CA ILE A 8 11.37 -5.99 4.68
C ILE A 8 11.85 -5.04 3.58
N ALA A 9 13.15 -4.95 3.35
CA ALA A 9 13.71 -4.14 2.28
C ALA A 9 13.25 -4.62 0.89
N ALA A 10 13.26 -5.92 0.65
CA ALA A 10 12.76 -6.50 -0.59
C ALA A 10 11.26 -6.21 -0.78
N ALA A 11 10.45 -6.39 0.27
CA ALA A 11 9.03 -6.09 0.23
C ALA A 11 8.77 -4.60 -0.07
N THR A 12 9.52 -3.70 0.55
CA THR A 12 9.41 -2.26 0.30
C THR A 12 9.71 -1.92 -1.16
N ALA A 13 10.75 -2.49 -1.74
CA ALA A 13 11.11 -2.28 -3.15
C ALA A 13 9.99 -2.79 -4.10
N ILE A 14 9.47 -3.98 -3.86
CA ILE A 14 8.38 -4.56 -4.66
C ILE A 14 7.11 -3.71 -4.55
N ALA A 15 6.71 -3.32 -3.34
CA ALA A 15 5.53 -2.50 -3.10
C ALA A 15 5.65 -1.11 -3.73
N THR A 16 6.82 -0.49 -3.66
CA THR A 16 7.10 0.79 -4.32
C THR A 16 6.94 0.68 -5.83
N ALA A 17 7.45 -0.40 -6.43
CA ALA A 17 7.28 -0.67 -7.85
C ALA A 17 5.80 -0.90 -8.25
N LEU A 18 5.00 -1.51 -7.38
CA LEU A 18 3.55 -1.64 -7.58
C LEU A 18 2.84 -0.28 -7.54
N ALA A 19 3.25 0.60 -6.64
CA ALA A 19 2.60 1.89 -6.43
C ALA A 19 2.85 2.89 -7.57
N ILE A 20 4.04 2.90 -8.16
CA ILE A 20 4.46 3.89 -9.17
C ILE A 20 3.44 4.04 -10.33
N PRO A 21 3.00 2.96 -11.01
CA PRO A 21 2.04 3.10 -12.10
C PRO A 21 0.62 3.47 -11.64
N ALA A 22 0.31 3.26 -10.37
CA ALA A 22 -1.01 3.54 -9.80
C ALA A 22 -1.13 4.96 -9.24
N GLU A 23 -0.02 5.56 -8.84
CA GLU A 23 0.03 6.90 -8.25
C GLU A 23 0.49 7.92 -9.29
N GLY A 24 -0.24 9.04 -9.39
CA GLY A 24 0.23 10.20 -10.13
C GLY A 24 1.40 10.87 -9.41
N ILE A 25 2.03 11.84 -10.08
CA ILE A 25 3.10 12.65 -9.46
C ILE A 25 2.78 14.13 -9.60
N ARG A 26 2.94 14.88 -8.50
CA ARG A 26 2.85 16.35 -8.48
C ARG A 26 4.04 16.92 -7.74
N GLN A 27 4.83 17.70 -8.42
CA GLN A 27 6.05 18.29 -7.87
C GLN A 27 5.80 19.54 -7.00
N TRP A 28 4.61 20.13 -7.10
CA TRP A 28 4.16 21.22 -6.25
C TRP A 28 3.06 20.74 -5.31
N ALA A 29 3.08 21.22 -4.08
CA ALA A 29 2.05 20.88 -3.12
C ALA A 29 0.67 21.37 -3.56
N TYR A 30 -0.34 20.58 -3.24
CA TYR A 30 -1.74 20.87 -3.52
C TYR A 30 -2.61 20.37 -2.37
N TYR A 31 -3.82 20.88 -2.28
CA TYR A 31 -4.81 20.32 -1.36
C TYR A 31 -5.62 19.25 -2.08
N ASP A 32 -5.68 18.05 -1.51
CA ASP A 32 -6.50 16.96 -2.02
C ASP A 32 -7.99 17.24 -1.75
N PRO A 33 -8.94 16.40 -2.27
CA PRO A 33 -10.37 16.62 -2.04
C PRO A 33 -10.77 16.74 -0.56
N PRO A 34 -10.22 15.96 0.41
CA PRO A 34 -10.47 16.20 1.82
C PRO A 34 -9.83 17.46 2.41
N GLY A 35 -9.04 18.21 1.65
CA GLY A 35 -8.37 19.42 2.11
C GLY A 35 -7.03 19.19 2.80
N ILE A 36 -6.39 18.06 2.57
CA ILE A 36 -5.08 17.71 3.14
C ILE A 36 -3.98 18.17 2.18
N LEU A 37 -2.97 18.89 2.70
CA LEU A 37 -1.81 19.30 1.91
C LEU A 37 -1.01 18.06 1.50
N THR A 38 -0.82 17.91 0.19
CA THR A 38 -0.27 16.71 -0.43
C THR A 38 0.76 17.11 -1.48
N VAL A 39 1.78 16.28 -1.68
CA VAL A 39 2.79 16.48 -2.73
C VAL A 39 3.31 15.14 -3.24
N CYS A 40 4.01 15.19 -4.35
CA CYS A 40 4.69 14.02 -4.92
C CYS A 40 3.69 12.92 -5.33
N ARG A 41 3.86 11.72 -4.82
CA ARG A 41 3.01 10.57 -5.09
C ARG A 41 2.08 10.30 -3.89
N GLY A 42 1.34 11.33 -3.50
CA GLY A 42 0.38 11.22 -2.40
C GLY A 42 1.00 11.39 -1.01
N HIS A 43 2.22 11.93 -0.90
CA HIS A 43 2.83 12.21 0.39
C HIS A 43 2.09 13.33 1.12
N THR A 44 1.77 13.11 2.39
CA THR A 44 1.18 14.09 3.30
C THR A 44 2.03 14.21 4.55
N GLY A 45 2.00 15.34 5.21
CA GLY A 45 2.71 15.53 6.47
C GLY A 45 3.11 16.97 6.72
N PRO A 46 3.58 17.27 7.95
CA PRO A 46 3.98 18.60 8.34
C PRO A 46 5.31 19.06 7.73
N ASP A 47 6.05 18.14 7.09
CA ASP A 47 7.33 18.41 6.44
C ASP A 47 7.19 18.98 5.02
N ILE A 48 5.97 19.10 4.50
CA ILE A 48 5.75 19.66 3.17
C ILE A 48 5.90 21.17 3.18
N ASP A 49 6.83 21.70 2.35
CA ASP A 49 6.94 23.11 2.05
C ASP A 49 6.01 23.44 0.86
N PRO A 50 4.93 24.23 1.07
CA PRO A 50 3.97 24.54 0.00
C PRO A 50 4.56 25.47 -1.08
N LYS A 51 5.73 26.05 -0.87
CA LYS A 51 6.39 26.97 -1.80
C LYS A 51 7.54 26.32 -2.58
N LYS A 52 7.79 25.05 -2.35
CA LYS A 52 8.91 24.31 -2.96
C LYS A 52 8.43 23.46 -4.14
N GLN A 53 9.24 23.43 -5.20
CA GLN A 53 9.14 22.41 -6.24
C GLN A 53 10.00 21.19 -5.82
N TYR A 54 9.36 20.05 -5.67
CA TYR A 54 10.04 18.79 -5.34
C TYR A 54 10.57 18.12 -6.59
N SER A 55 11.80 17.61 -6.52
CA SER A 55 12.37 16.81 -7.62
C SER A 55 11.72 15.42 -7.68
N ILE A 56 11.87 14.74 -8.82
CA ILE A 56 11.43 13.36 -8.95
C ILE A 56 12.14 12.45 -7.92
N ALA A 57 13.44 12.67 -7.70
CA ALA A 57 14.21 11.90 -6.71
C ALA A 57 13.68 12.12 -5.28
N GLU A 58 13.32 13.35 -4.91
CA GLU A 58 12.70 13.63 -3.61
C GLU A 58 11.33 12.94 -3.49
N CYS A 59 10.54 12.96 -4.55
CA CYS A 59 9.25 12.29 -4.58
C CYS A 59 9.38 10.77 -4.45
N ASP A 60 10.37 10.17 -5.10
CA ASP A 60 10.64 8.74 -5.00
C ASP A 60 11.10 8.36 -3.59
N GLN A 61 11.88 9.23 -2.94
CA GLN A 61 12.28 9.01 -1.54
C GLN A 61 11.08 9.07 -0.59
N TYR A 62 10.19 10.03 -0.75
CA TYR A 62 8.94 10.08 0.04
C TYR A 62 8.09 8.83 -0.15
N LEU A 63 7.94 8.38 -1.40
CA LEU A 63 7.17 7.16 -1.67
C LEU A 63 7.79 5.94 -0.96
N SER A 64 9.11 5.79 -1.03
CA SER A 64 9.82 4.70 -0.35
C SER A 64 9.65 4.77 1.17
N ASP A 65 9.76 5.95 1.76
CA ASP A 65 9.61 6.14 3.20
C ASP A 65 8.16 5.88 3.66
N ASP A 66 7.19 6.37 2.94
CA ASP A 66 5.77 6.15 3.22
C ASP A 66 5.40 4.67 3.05
N MET A 67 5.94 4.02 2.03
CA MET A 67 5.73 2.59 1.81
C MET A 67 6.37 1.75 2.93
N ARG A 68 7.54 2.15 3.41
CA ARG A 68 8.18 1.46 4.53
C ARG A 68 7.31 1.52 5.79
N GLN A 69 6.62 2.61 6.03
CA GLN A 69 5.66 2.71 7.14
C GLN A 69 4.48 1.75 6.95
N ALA A 70 3.93 1.66 5.75
CA ALA A 70 2.85 0.72 5.43
C ALA A 70 3.30 -0.75 5.60
N ILE A 71 4.48 -1.09 5.10
CA ILE A 71 5.10 -2.41 5.27
C ILE A 71 5.27 -2.74 6.75
N SER A 72 5.77 -1.79 7.53
CA SER A 72 5.95 -1.97 8.98
C SER A 72 4.63 -2.21 9.70
N ALA A 73 3.56 -1.55 9.28
CA ALA A 73 2.23 -1.77 9.84
C ALA A 73 1.74 -3.21 9.57
N VAL A 74 1.92 -3.71 8.36
CA VAL A 74 1.58 -5.11 8.01
C VAL A 74 2.41 -6.09 8.82
N GLU A 75 3.72 -5.85 8.92
CA GLU A 75 4.63 -6.73 9.67
C GLU A 75 4.24 -6.83 11.15
N ARG A 76 3.75 -5.75 11.75
CA ARG A 76 3.26 -5.79 13.14
C ARG A 76 1.98 -6.62 13.29
N CYS A 77 1.08 -6.57 12.31
CA CYS A 77 -0.20 -7.30 12.35
C CYS A 77 -0.07 -8.76 11.95
N ALA A 78 0.83 -9.07 11.02
CA ALA A 78 1.05 -10.40 10.47
C ALA A 78 2.56 -10.63 10.26
N PRO A 79 3.30 -10.93 11.34
CA PRO A 79 4.75 -11.04 11.26
C PRO A 79 5.20 -12.25 10.43
N GLY A 80 6.32 -12.08 9.73
CA GLY A 80 7.01 -13.18 9.07
C GLY A 80 6.45 -13.54 7.68
N LEU A 81 5.60 -12.73 7.07
CA LEU A 81 5.09 -12.98 5.72
C LEU A 81 6.24 -13.00 4.69
N PRO A 82 6.16 -13.87 3.66
CA PRO A 82 7.10 -13.81 2.54
C PRO A 82 7.12 -12.42 1.89
N ALA A 83 8.26 -12.01 1.35
CA ALA A 83 8.42 -10.65 0.81
C ALA A 83 7.35 -10.25 -0.23
N PRO A 84 6.95 -11.11 -1.20
CA PRO A 84 5.88 -10.74 -2.14
C PRO A 84 4.51 -10.54 -1.47
N VAL A 85 4.20 -11.34 -0.47
CA VAL A 85 2.94 -11.22 0.30
C VAL A 85 2.95 -9.94 1.12
N LEU A 86 4.03 -9.70 1.84
CA LEU A 86 4.24 -8.47 2.61
C LEU A 86 4.16 -7.22 1.72
N ALA A 87 4.75 -7.28 0.52
CA ALA A 87 4.71 -6.20 -0.46
C ALA A 87 3.28 -5.90 -0.94
N ALA A 88 2.53 -6.92 -1.30
CA ALA A 88 1.17 -6.77 -1.82
C ALA A 88 0.24 -6.13 -0.77
N PHE A 89 0.27 -6.64 0.45
CA PHE A 89 -0.52 -6.06 1.54
C PHE A 89 0.02 -4.69 1.98
N GLY A 90 1.33 -4.47 1.88
CA GLY A 90 1.94 -3.16 2.10
C GLY A 90 1.43 -2.11 1.13
N ASP A 91 1.37 -2.40 -0.17
CA ASP A 91 0.79 -1.49 -1.17
C ASP A 91 -0.71 -1.24 -0.91
N ALA A 92 -1.46 -2.27 -0.55
CA ALA A 92 -2.86 -2.12 -0.21
C ALA A 92 -3.06 -1.22 1.01
N VAL A 93 -2.26 -1.40 2.06
CA VAL A 93 -2.29 -0.56 3.28
C VAL A 93 -1.85 0.88 2.96
N PHE A 94 -0.82 1.06 2.15
CA PHE A 94 -0.41 2.39 1.67
C PHE A 94 -1.57 3.10 0.97
N ASN A 95 -2.32 2.39 0.12
CA ASN A 95 -3.42 2.96 -0.66
C ASN A 95 -4.70 3.21 0.16
N MET A 96 -5.04 2.34 1.10
CA MET A 96 -6.36 2.35 1.76
C MET A 96 -6.29 2.37 3.28
N GLY A 97 -5.13 2.32 3.88
CA GLY A 97 -5.00 2.18 5.33
C GLY A 97 -4.95 0.73 5.81
N PRO A 98 -4.71 0.52 7.11
CA PRO A 98 -4.34 -0.78 7.66
C PRO A 98 -5.48 -1.79 7.83
N THR A 99 -6.74 -1.40 7.65
CA THR A 99 -7.90 -2.27 7.91
C THR A 99 -7.81 -3.60 7.18
N ILE A 100 -7.42 -3.60 5.91
CA ILE A 100 -7.37 -4.83 5.09
C ILE A 100 -6.45 -5.91 5.70
N ALA A 101 -5.34 -5.51 6.29
CA ALA A 101 -4.33 -6.43 6.82
C ALA A 101 -4.41 -6.65 8.34
N CYS A 102 -4.96 -5.69 9.07
CA CYS A 102 -4.83 -5.61 10.52
C CYS A 102 -6.16 -5.74 11.29
N ASN A 103 -7.28 -5.40 10.68
CA ASN A 103 -8.57 -5.42 11.37
C ASN A 103 -9.32 -6.73 11.12
N GLN A 104 -9.14 -7.69 12.04
CA GLN A 104 -9.76 -9.02 11.92
C GLN A 104 -11.30 -9.00 12.04
N LYS A 105 -11.87 -7.96 12.63
CA LYS A 105 -13.33 -7.83 12.72
C LYS A 105 -13.95 -7.41 11.38
N LYS A 106 -13.26 -6.57 10.61
CA LYS A 106 -13.76 -5.99 9.37
C LYS A 106 -13.19 -6.62 8.10
N SER A 107 -12.10 -7.37 8.19
CA SER A 107 -11.37 -7.89 7.04
C SER A 107 -11.20 -9.40 7.11
N THR A 108 -11.75 -10.10 6.13
CA THR A 108 -11.49 -11.53 5.92
C THR A 108 -10.02 -11.78 5.61
N ALA A 109 -9.39 -10.91 4.83
CA ALA A 109 -7.96 -11.00 4.53
C ALA A 109 -7.12 -10.94 5.82
N ALA A 110 -7.44 -10.03 6.74
CA ALA A 110 -6.74 -9.93 8.02
C ALA A 110 -6.87 -11.21 8.85
N ARG A 111 -8.04 -11.81 8.92
CA ARG A 111 -8.25 -13.10 9.59
C ARG A 111 -7.45 -14.23 8.95
N LEU A 112 -7.42 -14.29 7.63
CA LEU A 112 -6.68 -15.31 6.90
C LEU A 112 -5.17 -15.16 7.09
N LEU A 113 -4.65 -13.94 7.05
CA LEU A 113 -3.24 -13.68 7.38
C LEU A 113 -2.88 -14.12 8.79
N ALA A 114 -3.73 -13.81 9.76
CA ALA A 114 -3.51 -14.15 11.16
C ALA A 114 -3.51 -15.66 11.42
N THR A 115 -4.20 -16.45 10.60
CA THR A 115 -4.29 -17.92 10.70
C THR A 115 -3.36 -18.66 9.76
N GLY A 116 -2.49 -17.96 9.03
CA GLY A 116 -1.53 -18.56 8.11
C GLY A 116 -2.10 -19.08 6.79
N ARG A 117 -3.35 -18.74 6.47
CA ARG A 117 -4.01 -19.11 5.20
C ARG A 117 -3.65 -18.08 4.13
N ILE A 118 -2.40 -18.03 3.74
CA ILE A 118 -1.80 -16.93 2.97
C ILE A 118 -2.34 -16.88 1.55
N LYS A 119 -2.43 -18.00 0.84
CA LYS A 119 -2.99 -18.03 -0.51
C LYS A 119 -4.41 -17.45 -0.54
N GLU A 120 -5.24 -17.87 0.38
CA GLU A 120 -6.62 -17.40 0.46
C GLU A 120 -6.69 -15.91 0.83
N ALA A 121 -5.75 -15.43 1.66
CA ALA A 121 -5.62 -14.01 1.95
C ALA A 121 -5.29 -13.19 0.69
N CYS A 122 -4.35 -13.67 -0.13
CA CYS A 122 -4.03 -13.06 -1.42
C CYS A 122 -5.27 -12.93 -2.31
N GLU A 123 -6.09 -13.97 -2.36
CA GLU A 123 -7.31 -14.04 -3.18
C GLU A 123 -8.40 -13.09 -2.70
N GLN A 124 -8.30 -12.51 -1.50
CA GLN A 124 -9.22 -11.49 -1.00
C GLN A 124 -8.92 -10.07 -1.53
N LEU A 125 -7.69 -9.79 -1.97
CA LEU A 125 -7.31 -8.46 -2.42
C LEU A 125 -8.26 -7.85 -3.44
N PRO A 126 -8.72 -8.54 -4.49
CA PRO A 126 -9.64 -7.97 -5.48
C PRO A 126 -10.97 -7.47 -4.92
N ARG A 127 -11.40 -7.93 -3.76
CA ARG A 127 -12.64 -7.45 -3.12
C ARG A 127 -12.54 -6.02 -2.60
N TRP A 128 -11.33 -5.49 -2.48
CA TRP A 128 -11.04 -4.15 -1.94
C TRP A 128 -10.84 -3.12 -3.05
N ASP A 129 -11.67 -3.16 -4.07
CA ASP A 129 -11.60 -2.29 -5.24
C ASP A 129 -12.67 -1.18 -5.25
N LYS A 130 -13.35 -0.98 -4.12
CA LYS A 130 -14.45 -0.04 -4.03
C LYS A 130 -14.06 1.24 -3.31
N ALA A 131 -14.66 2.34 -3.74
CA ALA A 131 -14.60 3.62 -3.06
C ALA A 131 -15.99 4.22 -2.94
N SER A 132 -16.18 5.11 -1.98
CA SER A 132 -17.43 5.84 -1.82
C SER A 132 -17.47 6.98 -2.85
N VAL A 133 -18.48 6.93 -3.73
CA VAL A 133 -18.75 7.97 -4.71
C VAL A 133 -20.21 8.40 -4.51
N ALA A 134 -20.42 9.67 -4.16
CA ALA A 134 -21.73 10.24 -3.87
C ALA A 134 -22.52 9.39 -2.83
N GLY A 135 -21.83 8.90 -1.80
CA GLY A 135 -22.42 8.09 -0.73
C GLY A 135 -22.64 6.62 -1.05
N MET A 136 -22.27 6.16 -2.26
CA MET A 136 -22.41 4.77 -2.68
C MET A 136 -21.04 4.11 -2.87
N LEU A 137 -20.91 2.86 -2.42
CA LEU A 137 -19.72 2.05 -2.69
C LEU A 137 -19.77 1.51 -4.12
N VAL A 138 -18.78 1.89 -4.93
CA VAL A 138 -18.67 1.46 -6.32
C VAL A 138 -17.25 0.95 -6.60
N SER A 139 -17.14 -0.05 -7.45
CA SER A 139 -15.85 -0.51 -7.98
C SER A 139 -15.30 0.55 -8.93
N LEU A 140 -14.02 0.89 -8.74
CA LEU A 140 -13.30 1.82 -9.62
C LEU A 140 -12.28 1.04 -10.44
N PRO A 141 -12.22 1.24 -11.78
CA PRO A 141 -11.31 0.46 -12.64
C PRO A 141 -9.84 0.52 -12.23
N GLY A 142 -9.37 1.68 -11.77
CA GLY A 142 -8.01 1.86 -11.28
C GLY A 142 -7.72 1.03 -10.01
N LEU A 143 -8.68 0.98 -9.09
CA LEU A 143 -8.57 0.16 -7.88
C LEU A 143 -8.64 -1.32 -8.20
N THR A 144 -9.52 -1.73 -9.10
CA THR A 144 -9.62 -3.12 -9.56
C THR A 144 -8.30 -3.58 -10.16
N LYS A 145 -7.71 -2.77 -11.03
CA LYS A 145 -6.41 -3.08 -11.64
C LYS A 145 -5.30 -3.20 -10.60
N ARG A 146 -5.26 -2.27 -9.65
CA ARG A 146 -4.25 -2.26 -8.57
C ARG A 146 -4.36 -3.51 -7.70
N ARG A 147 -5.55 -3.83 -7.23
CA ARG A 147 -5.81 -5.04 -6.40
C ARG A 147 -5.45 -6.33 -7.13
N ASN A 148 -5.75 -6.42 -8.43
CA ASN A 148 -5.37 -7.60 -9.23
C ASN A 148 -3.84 -7.72 -9.38
N SER A 149 -3.14 -6.63 -9.58
CA SER A 149 -1.66 -6.61 -9.63
C SER A 149 -1.06 -7.03 -8.29
N GLU A 150 -1.59 -6.54 -7.19
CA GLU A 150 -1.18 -6.95 -5.84
C GLU A 150 -1.44 -8.44 -5.61
N MET A 151 -2.61 -8.95 -5.99
CA MET A 151 -2.92 -10.38 -5.85
C MET A 151 -1.91 -11.25 -6.59
N GLN A 152 -1.55 -10.88 -7.82
CA GLN A 152 -0.59 -11.65 -8.61
C GLN A 152 0.80 -11.68 -7.96
N VAL A 153 1.27 -10.55 -7.45
CA VAL A 153 2.52 -10.48 -6.70
C VAL A 153 2.42 -11.31 -5.41
N CYS A 154 1.33 -11.18 -4.68
CA CYS A 154 1.06 -11.92 -3.46
C CYS A 154 1.16 -13.43 -3.67
N LEU A 155 0.51 -13.95 -4.72
CA LEU A 155 0.51 -15.37 -5.04
C LEU A 155 1.90 -15.91 -5.38
N GLN A 156 2.82 -15.09 -5.87
CA GLN A 156 4.22 -15.50 -6.07
C GLN A 156 4.92 -15.87 -4.76
N GLY A 157 4.49 -15.30 -3.65
CA GLY A 157 5.04 -15.60 -2.31
C GLY A 157 4.54 -16.91 -1.70
N VAL A 158 3.59 -17.60 -2.33
CA VAL A 158 3.00 -18.86 -1.85
C VAL A 158 3.26 -20.05 -2.77
N LEU A 159 4.08 -19.87 -3.77
CA LEU A 159 4.51 -20.94 -4.69
C LEU A 159 5.58 -21.82 -4.05
#